data_3f7895ff627ea45cac9f9ed480a365aa
#
_entry.id   3f7895ff627ea45cac9f9ed480a365aa
#
_cell.length_a   1.000
_cell.length_b   1.000
_cell.length_c   1.000
_cell.angle_alpha   90.00
_cell.angle_beta   90.00
_cell.angle_gamma   90.00
#
_symmetry.space_group_name_H-M   'P 1'
#
loop_
_entity.id
_entity.type
_entity.pdbx_description
1 polymer ?
#
loop_
_entity_poly.entity_id
_entity_poly.type
_entity_poly.pdbx_seq_one_letter_code
_entity_poly.pdbx_strand_id
1 'polypeptide(L)'
;LVNFRANMDPSVKPGDDFWQYAVGTWLKNNPIDKEYPMNGAFVDLEKANELRINALIMKYADKKDLPQGSDGQKIGALYRLLMDSVGRNKMGYEPIMPYLKQIRAIKTREEAMKVMAELDAKGFNTAPYGLGLTLNPFNSSMLMMYVSHGGATLAQEYYANPNEQQKAQVAAKKSLYKDFLKMVGNSETSRSEERFSRNAETD
;
A
#
# COMPACT_ATOMS: atom_id res chain seq x y z
N LEU A 1 16.34 -30.77 9.95
CA LEU A 1 15.57 -31.63 9.01
C LEU A 1 14.11 -31.50 9.36
N VAL A 2 13.32 -30.92 8.46
CA VAL A 2 11.86 -30.78 8.61
C VAL A 2 11.27 -32.20 8.55
N ASN A 3 10.60 -32.63 9.62
CA ASN A 3 9.94 -33.95 9.65
C ASN A 3 8.58 -33.85 8.93
N PHE A 4 8.58 -33.94 7.62
CA PHE A 4 7.36 -33.91 6.81
C PHE A 4 6.30 -34.94 7.22
N ARG A 5 6.72 -36.11 7.75
CA ARG A 5 5.79 -37.15 8.18
C ARG A 5 4.93 -36.74 9.38
N ALA A 6 5.42 -35.84 10.24
CA ALA A 6 4.65 -35.31 11.36
C ALA A 6 3.48 -34.42 10.93
N ASN A 7 3.52 -33.89 9.70
CA ASN A 7 2.49 -33.03 9.16
C ASN A 7 1.36 -33.82 8.46
N MET A 8 1.57 -35.10 8.19
CA MET A 8 0.64 -35.97 7.44
C MET A 8 -0.53 -36.38 8.29
N ASP A 9 -1.69 -36.51 7.67
CA ASP A 9 -2.87 -37.13 8.28
C ASP A 9 -3.09 -38.53 7.69
N PRO A 10 -2.60 -39.58 8.37
CA PRO A 10 -2.72 -40.98 7.89
C PRO A 10 -4.15 -41.54 7.94
N SER A 11 -5.11 -40.81 8.51
CA SER A 11 -6.52 -41.20 8.49
C SER A 11 -7.19 -40.99 7.15
N VAL A 12 -6.58 -40.12 6.28
CA VAL A 12 -7.05 -39.83 4.93
C VAL A 12 -6.29 -40.65 3.91
N LYS A 13 -6.98 -41.24 2.92
CA LYS A 13 -6.33 -41.97 1.85
C LYS A 13 -5.73 -41.00 0.83
N PRO A 14 -4.46 -41.17 0.41
CA PRO A 14 -3.81 -40.23 -0.52
C PRO A 14 -4.47 -40.19 -1.89
N GLY A 15 -5.24 -41.19 -2.28
CA GLY A 15 -6.01 -41.20 -3.54
C GLY A 15 -7.34 -40.46 -3.45
N ASP A 16 -7.86 -40.21 -2.24
CA ASP A 16 -9.12 -39.49 -2.03
C ASP A 16 -8.88 -37.97 -1.88
N ASP A 17 -7.91 -37.59 -1.02
CA ASP A 17 -7.49 -36.22 -0.81
C ASP A 17 -5.99 -36.19 -0.46
N PHE A 18 -5.16 -36.01 -1.48
CA PHE A 18 -3.71 -36.00 -1.29
C PHE A 18 -3.24 -34.80 -0.46
N TRP A 19 -3.89 -33.63 -0.60
CA TRP A 19 -3.50 -32.47 0.15
C TRP A 19 -3.77 -32.64 1.65
N GLN A 20 -4.98 -33.06 2.00
CA GLN A 20 -5.32 -33.37 3.40
C GLN A 20 -4.43 -34.49 3.96
N TYR A 21 -4.15 -35.52 3.18
CA TYR A 21 -3.22 -36.56 3.57
C TYR A 21 -1.82 -36.04 3.90
N ALA A 22 -1.29 -35.15 3.02
CA ALA A 22 0.09 -34.70 3.14
C ALA A 22 0.30 -33.64 4.24
N VAL A 23 -0.69 -32.77 4.52
CA VAL A 23 -0.54 -31.64 5.44
C VAL A 23 -1.65 -31.49 6.48
N GLY A 24 -2.58 -32.43 6.57
CA GLY A 24 -3.78 -32.32 7.41
C GLY A 24 -3.49 -32.15 8.90
N THR A 25 -2.50 -32.88 9.44
CA THR A 25 -2.08 -32.72 10.84
C THR A 25 -1.46 -31.34 11.08
N TRP A 26 -0.67 -30.84 10.13
CA TRP A 26 -0.12 -29.47 10.22
C TRP A 26 -1.21 -28.42 10.24
N LEU A 27 -2.19 -28.49 9.33
CA LEU A 27 -3.32 -27.57 9.27
C LEU A 27 -4.12 -27.53 10.57
N LYS A 28 -4.37 -28.69 11.14
CA LYS A 28 -5.09 -28.85 12.41
C LYS A 28 -4.35 -28.17 13.57
N ASN A 29 -3.02 -28.25 13.58
CA ASN A 29 -2.17 -27.74 14.65
C ASN A 29 -1.78 -26.27 14.43
N ASN A 30 -1.97 -25.71 13.23
CA ASN A 30 -1.60 -24.36 12.85
C ASN A 30 -2.81 -23.61 12.26
N PRO A 31 -3.78 -23.21 13.09
CA PRO A 31 -4.91 -22.42 12.62
C PRO A 31 -4.43 -21.07 12.06
N ILE A 32 -5.20 -20.49 11.15
CA ILE A 32 -4.91 -19.17 10.60
C ILE A 32 -5.07 -18.13 11.72
N ASP A 33 -4.01 -17.36 11.97
CA ASP A 33 -4.04 -16.24 12.88
C ASP A 33 -4.97 -15.14 12.38
N LYS A 34 -5.63 -14.42 13.30
CA LYS A 34 -6.57 -13.34 12.96
C LYS A 34 -5.92 -12.18 12.19
N GLU A 35 -4.62 -12.01 12.33
CA GLU A 35 -3.84 -10.94 11.69
C GLU A 35 -3.39 -11.28 10.27
N TYR A 36 -3.54 -12.54 9.84
CA TYR A 36 -3.09 -13.02 8.54
C TYR A 36 -4.24 -13.61 7.73
N PRO A 37 -4.28 -13.38 6.40
CA PRO A 37 -5.33 -13.93 5.54
C PRO A 37 -5.14 -15.42 5.23
N MET A 38 -3.97 -15.95 5.52
CA MET A 38 -3.59 -17.36 5.24
C MET A 38 -2.55 -17.84 6.23
N ASN A 39 -2.25 -19.14 6.19
CA ASN A 39 -1.16 -19.76 6.93
C ASN A 39 -0.27 -20.57 5.99
N GLY A 40 1.00 -20.76 6.35
CA GLY A 40 1.97 -21.54 5.58
C GLY A 40 3.41 -21.19 5.93
N ALA A 41 4.35 -21.93 5.36
CA ALA A 41 5.77 -21.74 5.63
C ALA A 41 6.29 -20.32 5.35
N PHE A 42 5.75 -19.63 4.34
CA PHE A 42 6.11 -18.25 4.05
C PHE A 42 5.59 -17.29 5.11
N VAL A 43 4.37 -17.50 5.61
CA VAL A 43 3.80 -16.70 6.72
C VAL A 43 4.60 -16.89 8.00
N ASP A 44 5.04 -18.10 8.30
CA ASP A 44 5.90 -18.39 9.46
C ASP A 44 7.26 -17.67 9.35
N LEU A 45 7.84 -17.65 8.14
CA LEU A 45 9.07 -16.89 7.86
C LEU A 45 8.84 -15.40 7.99
N GLU A 46 7.72 -14.88 7.51
CA GLU A 46 7.34 -13.48 7.62
C GLU A 46 7.22 -13.06 9.08
N LYS A 47 6.46 -13.79 9.89
CA LYS A 47 6.35 -13.57 11.34
C LYS A 47 7.71 -13.57 12.04
N ALA A 48 8.54 -14.56 11.75
CA ALA A 48 9.88 -14.64 12.32
C ALA A 48 10.76 -13.45 11.90
N ASN A 49 10.61 -12.98 10.68
CA ASN A 49 11.32 -11.82 10.15
C ASN A 49 10.85 -10.51 10.78
N GLU A 50 9.54 -10.32 10.94
CA GLU A 50 8.95 -9.17 11.63
C GLU A 50 9.49 -9.02 13.03
N LEU A 51 9.56 -10.12 13.79
CA LEU A 51 10.13 -10.12 15.15
C LEU A 51 11.63 -9.70 15.15
N ARG A 52 12.41 -10.21 14.18
CA ARG A 52 13.83 -9.87 14.06
C ARG A 52 14.04 -8.41 13.66
N ILE A 53 13.25 -7.93 12.69
CA ILE A 53 13.30 -6.55 12.23
C ILE A 53 12.88 -5.61 13.36
N ASN A 54 11.80 -5.94 14.09
CA ASN A 54 11.36 -5.16 15.23
C ASN A 54 12.44 -5.07 16.33
N ALA A 55 13.07 -6.20 16.68
CA ALA A 55 14.17 -6.21 17.64
C ALA A 55 15.36 -5.34 17.18
N LEU A 56 15.68 -5.36 15.88
CA LEU A 56 16.73 -4.52 15.30
C LEU A 56 16.36 -3.03 15.35
N ILE A 57 15.14 -2.67 15.00
CA ILE A 57 14.65 -1.29 15.06
C ILE A 57 14.71 -0.77 16.50
N MET A 58 14.20 -1.55 17.47
CA MET A 58 14.23 -1.17 18.89
C MET A 58 15.65 -0.97 19.41
N LYS A 59 16.57 -1.83 19.00
CA LYS A 59 18.01 -1.67 19.33
C LYS A 59 18.55 -0.29 18.93
N TYR A 60 18.13 0.26 17.78
CA TYR A 60 18.55 1.57 17.31
C TYR A 60 17.69 2.72 17.88
N ALA A 61 16.40 2.45 18.10
CA ALA A 61 15.49 3.44 18.68
C ALA A 61 15.92 3.88 20.10
N ASP A 62 16.44 2.95 20.90
CA ASP A 62 16.87 3.19 22.27
C ASP A 62 18.23 3.86 22.38
N LYS A 63 19.04 3.83 21.33
CA LYS A 63 20.39 4.42 21.34
C LYS A 63 20.36 5.90 21.01
N LYS A 64 21.01 6.71 21.87
CA LYS A 64 21.11 8.17 21.71
C LYS A 64 22.40 8.61 21.01
N ASP A 65 23.49 7.85 21.17
CA ASP A 65 24.85 8.23 20.76
C ASP A 65 25.32 7.49 19.50
N LEU A 66 24.45 7.46 18.49
CA LEU A 66 24.81 6.88 17.19
C LEU A 66 25.49 7.94 16.30
N PRO A 67 26.51 7.56 15.49
CA PRO A 67 27.16 8.49 14.59
C PRO A 67 26.15 9.17 13.65
N GLN A 68 26.28 10.48 13.49
CA GLN A 68 25.39 11.26 12.62
C GLN A 68 25.46 10.73 11.17
N GLY A 69 24.28 10.53 10.56
CA GLY A 69 24.15 10.02 9.21
C GLY A 69 24.33 8.51 9.07
N SER A 70 24.63 7.78 10.16
CA SER A 70 24.66 6.30 10.12
C SER A 70 23.26 5.70 9.93
N ASP A 71 23.19 4.50 9.35
CA ASP A 71 21.93 3.81 9.13
C ASP A 71 21.18 3.56 10.45
N GLY A 72 21.90 3.19 11.50
CA GLY A 72 21.30 3.03 12.83
C GLY A 72 20.66 4.32 13.35
N GLN A 73 21.32 5.46 13.17
CA GLN A 73 20.76 6.77 13.58
C GLN A 73 19.50 7.12 12.76
N LYS A 74 19.52 6.88 11.45
CA LYS A 74 18.36 7.12 10.57
C LYS A 74 17.17 6.22 10.95
N ILE A 75 17.41 4.92 11.15
CA ILE A 75 16.39 3.96 11.57
C ILE A 75 15.77 4.38 12.90
N GLY A 76 16.60 4.68 13.92
CA GLY A 76 16.11 5.10 15.22
C GLY A 76 15.34 6.42 15.17
N ALA A 77 15.80 7.39 14.39
CA ALA A 77 15.13 8.68 14.21
C ALA A 77 13.76 8.50 13.52
N LEU A 78 13.70 7.71 12.45
CA LEU A 78 12.47 7.41 11.74
C LEU A 78 11.46 6.70 12.63
N TYR A 79 11.89 5.69 13.39
CA TYR A 79 11.03 4.98 14.32
C TYR A 79 10.41 5.94 15.35
N ARG A 80 11.23 6.75 16.03
CA ARG A 80 10.73 7.72 17.00
C ARG A 80 9.75 8.72 16.38
N LEU A 81 10.03 9.19 15.16
CA LEU A 81 9.11 10.08 14.44
C LEU A 81 7.77 9.40 14.12
N LEU A 82 7.79 8.15 13.68
CA LEU A 82 6.58 7.40 13.38
C LEU A 82 5.75 7.05 14.62
N MET A 83 6.41 6.84 15.76
CA MET A 83 5.75 6.54 17.04
C MET A 83 5.29 7.77 17.80
N ASP A 84 5.72 8.97 17.43
CA ASP A 84 5.27 10.24 18.05
C ASP A 84 3.85 10.61 17.60
N SER A 85 2.87 9.92 18.14
CA SER A 85 1.45 10.21 17.88
C SER A 85 1.02 11.58 18.42
N VAL A 86 1.60 12.02 19.51
CA VAL A 86 1.29 13.32 20.13
C VAL A 86 1.78 14.47 19.24
N GLY A 87 3.03 14.41 18.81
CA GLY A 87 3.60 15.40 17.87
C GLY A 87 2.85 15.44 16.55
N ARG A 88 2.53 14.26 15.98
CA ARG A 88 1.75 14.17 14.74
C ARG A 88 0.34 14.75 14.87
N ASN A 89 -0.36 14.44 15.95
CA ASN A 89 -1.69 14.99 16.21
C ASN A 89 -1.66 16.51 16.40
N LYS A 90 -0.63 17.05 17.08
CA LYS A 90 -0.43 18.49 17.23
C LYS A 90 -0.11 19.17 15.90
N MET A 91 0.68 18.53 15.05
CA MET A 91 1.07 19.05 13.73
C MET A 91 -0.10 19.02 12.75
N GLY A 92 -0.99 18.02 12.86
CA GLY A 92 -2.15 17.85 11.98
C GLY A 92 -1.75 17.77 10.51
N TYR A 93 -2.42 18.52 9.65
CA TYR A 93 -2.19 18.58 8.22
C TYR A 93 -1.27 19.72 7.75
N GLU A 94 -0.68 20.49 8.69
CA GLU A 94 0.23 21.58 8.33
C GLU A 94 1.38 21.20 7.39
N PRO A 95 2.02 20.02 7.52
CA PRO A 95 3.11 19.63 6.61
C PRO A 95 2.71 19.47 5.15
N ILE A 96 1.44 19.19 4.85
CA ILE A 96 0.96 19.05 3.47
C ILE A 96 0.42 20.36 2.90
N MET A 97 0.24 21.42 3.71
CA MET A 97 -0.30 22.70 3.26
C MET A 97 0.47 23.37 2.11
N PRO A 98 1.82 23.34 2.07
CA PRO A 98 2.56 23.87 0.93
C PRO A 98 2.18 23.21 -0.40
N TYR A 99 2.02 21.89 -0.39
CA TYR A 99 1.63 21.10 -1.56
C TYR A 99 0.18 21.36 -1.96
N LEU A 100 -0.72 21.46 -1.00
CA LEU A 100 -2.13 21.82 -1.26
C LEU A 100 -2.25 23.23 -1.86
N LYS A 101 -1.45 24.19 -1.40
CA LYS A 101 -1.39 25.54 -2.00
C LYS A 101 -0.91 25.48 -3.45
N GLN A 102 0.12 24.68 -3.73
CA GLN A 102 0.63 24.48 -5.08
C GLN A 102 -0.44 23.88 -6.01
N ILE A 103 -1.15 22.85 -5.55
CA ILE A 103 -2.25 22.21 -6.29
C ILE A 103 -3.40 23.19 -6.53
N ARG A 104 -3.81 23.96 -5.51
CA ARG A 104 -4.90 24.94 -5.63
C ARG A 104 -4.58 26.11 -6.58
N ALA A 105 -3.32 26.40 -6.82
CA ALA A 105 -2.87 27.45 -7.74
C ALA A 105 -2.96 27.03 -9.21
N ILE A 106 -3.15 25.76 -9.53
CA ILE A 106 -3.24 25.22 -10.90
C ILE A 106 -4.45 25.81 -11.62
N LYS A 107 -4.21 26.40 -12.79
CA LYS A 107 -5.24 26.98 -13.66
C LYS A 107 -5.29 26.34 -15.03
N THR A 108 -4.17 25.78 -15.51
CA THR A 108 -4.06 25.19 -16.84
C THR A 108 -3.67 23.71 -16.75
N ARG A 109 -3.84 22.99 -17.86
CA ARG A 109 -3.43 21.59 -17.98
C ARG A 109 -1.91 21.45 -17.90
N GLU A 110 -1.18 22.37 -18.51
CA GLU A 110 0.29 22.40 -18.52
C GLU A 110 0.84 22.61 -17.10
N GLU A 111 0.24 23.53 -16.33
CA GLU A 111 0.58 23.70 -14.91
C GLU A 111 0.28 22.45 -14.10
N ALA A 112 -0.84 21.76 -14.35
CA ALA A 112 -1.17 20.50 -13.69
C ALA A 112 -0.11 19.42 -13.95
N MET A 113 0.29 19.25 -15.21
CA MET A 113 1.34 18.28 -15.57
C MET A 113 2.67 18.58 -14.89
N LYS A 114 3.05 19.86 -14.85
CA LYS A 114 4.27 20.30 -14.16
C LYS A 114 4.21 20.00 -12.66
N VAL A 115 3.13 20.40 -11.99
CA VAL A 115 2.95 20.17 -10.55
C VAL A 115 2.92 18.68 -10.24
N MET A 116 2.25 17.84 -11.04
CA MET A 116 2.28 16.39 -10.90
C MET A 116 3.71 15.85 -10.96
N ALA A 117 4.50 16.26 -11.98
CA ALA A 117 5.89 15.81 -12.11
C ALA A 117 6.77 16.24 -10.92
N GLU A 118 6.57 17.46 -10.41
CA GLU A 118 7.28 17.94 -9.22
C GLU A 118 6.90 17.17 -7.94
N LEU A 119 5.62 16.81 -7.79
CA LEU A 119 5.14 16.01 -6.66
C LEU A 119 5.61 14.55 -6.77
N ASP A 120 5.61 13.97 -7.95
CA ASP A 120 6.10 12.61 -8.19
C ASP A 120 7.61 12.50 -7.91
N ALA A 121 8.40 13.51 -8.28
CA ALA A 121 9.81 13.58 -7.92
C ALA A 121 10.05 13.61 -6.40
N LYS A 122 9.04 13.98 -5.61
CA LYS A 122 9.03 13.94 -4.14
C LYS A 122 8.40 12.65 -3.57
N GLY A 123 7.94 11.72 -4.42
CA GLY A 123 7.39 10.44 -4.02
C GLY A 123 5.87 10.42 -3.76
N PHE A 124 5.11 11.43 -4.24
CA PHE A 124 3.66 11.50 -4.00
C PHE A 124 2.79 10.65 -4.93
N ASN A 125 3.34 10.09 -6.02
CA ASN A 125 2.61 9.25 -7.00
C ASN A 125 1.30 9.91 -7.49
N THR A 126 1.40 11.13 -8.01
CA THR A 126 0.23 11.91 -8.43
C THR A 126 -0.05 11.82 -9.93
N ALA A 127 0.89 11.30 -10.73
CA ALA A 127 0.73 11.20 -12.17
C ALA A 127 -0.33 10.18 -12.57
N PRO A 128 -1.10 10.44 -13.64
CA PRO A 128 -2.07 9.49 -14.18
C PRO A 128 -1.41 8.31 -14.92
N TYR A 129 -0.10 8.26 -14.95
CA TYR A 129 0.72 7.21 -15.56
C TYR A 129 1.90 6.87 -14.65
N GLY A 130 2.33 5.63 -14.70
CA GLY A 130 3.56 5.16 -14.06
C GLY A 130 4.67 4.99 -15.09
N LEU A 131 5.89 5.32 -14.71
CA LEU A 131 7.10 5.04 -15.47
C LEU A 131 7.92 4.00 -14.70
N GLY A 132 8.38 2.98 -15.39
CA GLY A 132 9.21 1.94 -14.77
C GLY A 132 10.21 1.34 -15.73
N LEU A 133 11.20 0.65 -15.17
CA LEU A 133 12.17 -0.14 -15.90
C LEU A 133 11.82 -1.62 -15.74
N THR A 134 11.84 -2.34 -16.84
CA THR A 134 11.67 -3.80 -16.86
C THR A 134 12.65 -4.44 -17.83
N LEU A 135 12.85 -5.74 -17.71
CA LEU A 135 13.60 -6.50 -18.70
C LEU A 135 12.84 -6.50 -20.02
N ASN A 136 13.55 -6.26 -21.11
CA ASN A 136 12.96 -6.37 -22.43
C ASN A 136 12.54 -7.84 -22.67
N PRO A 137 11.24 -8.13 -22.91
CA PRO A 137 10.77 -9.51 -23.09
C PRO A 137 11.34 -10.20 -24.34
N PHE A 138 11.84 -9.43 -25.30
CA PHE A 138 12.47 -9.95 -26.52
C PHE A 138 14.00 -10.05 -26.42
N ASN A 139 14.61 -9.40 -25.43
CA ASN A 139 16.05 -9.46 -25.16
C ASN A 139 16.33 -9.17 -23.69
N SER A 140 16.42 -10.20 -22.88
CA SER A 140 16.64 -10.12 -21.43
C SER A 140 17.97 -9.49 -21.00
N SER A 141 18.90 -9.25 -21.94
CA SER A 141 20.15 -8.52 -21.66
C SER A 141 19.97 -7.00 -21.68
N MET A 142 18.79 -6.51 -22.02
CA MET A 142 18.47 -5.08 -22.11
C MET A 142 17.34 -4.71 -21.17
N LEU A 143 17.44 -3.52 -20.56
CA LEU A 143 16.34 -2.89 -19.88
C LEU A 143 15.55 -2.02 -20.86
N MET A 144 14.25 -1.98 -20.67
CA MET A 144 13.37 -1.05 -21.39
C MET A 144 12.54 -0.23 -20.40
N MET A 145 12.24 0.99 -20.77
CA MET A 145 11.25 1.80 -20.06
C MET A 145 9.86 1.37 -20.50
N TYR A 146 8.97 1.20 -19.54
CA TYR A 146 7.54 1.01 -19.82
C TYR A 146 6.72 2.13 -19.19
N VAL A 147 5.59 2.41 -19.83
CA VAL A 147 4.58 3.34 -19.33
C VAL A 147 3.35 2.52 -18.97
N SER A 148 2.86 2.68 -17.75
CA SER A 148 1.61 2.07 -17.29
C SER A 148 0.57 3.16 -17.02
N HIS A 149 -0.71 2.81 -17.13
CA HIS A 149 -1.76 3.69 -16.64
C HIS A 149 -1.72 3.75 -15.11
N GLY A 150 -1.97 4.92 -14.56
CA GLY A 150 -2.11 5.15 -13.13
C GLY A 150 -3.47 5.77 -12.82
N GLY A 151 -3.72 6.04 -11.55
CA GLY A 151 -4.84 6.87 -11.10
C GLY A 151 -6.16 6.16 -10.79
N ALA A 152 -6.45 5.01 -11.36
CA ALA A 152 -7.60 4.21 -10.93
C ALA A 152 -7.23 3.45 -9.64
N THR A 153 -7.95 3.73 -8.58
CA THR A 153 -7.67 3.14 -7.25
C THR A 153 -8.50 1.90 -6.95
N LEU A 154 -9.38 1.53 -7.85
CA LEU A 154 -10.17 0.30 -7.85
C LEU A 154 -10.00 -0.36 -9.21
N ALA A 155 -10.24 -1.67 -9.29
CA ALA A 155 -10.16 -2.42 -10.53
C ALA A 155 -11.27 -2.00 -11.51
N GLN A 156 -11.08 -2.32 -12.80
CA GLN A 156 -11.96 -1.87 -13.88
C GLN A 156 -13.44 -2.27 -13.67
N GLU A 157 -13.70 -3.45 -13.13
CA GLU A 157 -15.06 -3.95 -12.86
C GLU A 157 -15.87 -3.08 -11.91
N TYR A 158 -15.22 -2.30 -11.05
CA TYR A 158 -15.91 -1.34 -10.17
C TYR A 158 -16.49 -0.13 -10.92
N TYR A 159 -16.07 0.08 -12.15
CA TYR A 159 -16.48 1.23 -12.96
C TYR A 159 -17.32 0.80 -14.18
N ALA A 160 -16.97 -0.30 -14.85
CA ALA A 160 -17.62 -0.70 -16.09
C ALA A 160 -19.00 -1.34 -15.87
N ASN A 161 -19.09 -2.38 -15.00
CA ASN A 161 -20.33 -3.11 -14.74
C ASN A 161 -20.45 -3.47 -13.25
N PRO A 162 -20.50 -2.49 -12.33
CA PRO A 162 -20.45 -2.76 -10.90
C PRO A 162 -21.75 -3.43 -10.40
N ASN A 163 -21.62 -4.47 -9.59
CA ASN A 163 -22.71 -4.99 -8.77
C ASN A 163 -23.02 -4.04 -7.59
N GLU A 164 -24.08 -4.30 -6.83
CA GLU A 164 -24.53 -3.42 -5.75
C GLU A 164 -23.47 -3.25 -4.63
N GLN A 165 -22.73 -4.30 -4.32
CA GLN A 165 -21.63 -4.23 -3.33
C GLN A 165 -20.48 -3.34 -3.84
N GLN A 166 -20.12 -3.46 -5.10
CA GLN A 166 -19.09 -2.64 -5.74
C GLN A 166 -19.51 -1.16 -5.82
N LYS A 167 -20.78 -0.88 -6.17
CA LYS A 167 -21.36 0.48 -6.11
C LYS A 167 -21.27 1.08 -4.72
N ALA A 168 -21.61 0.31 -3.70
CA ALA A 168 -21.49 0.74 -2.30
C ALA A 168 -20.02 1.06 -1.92
N GLN A 169 -19.07 0.26 -2.36
CA GLN A 169 -17.63 0.51 -2.13
C GLN A 169 -17.14 1.77 -2.84
N VAL A 170 -17.55 2.00 -4.09
CA VAL A 170 -17.25 3.25 -4.82
C VAL A 170 -17.83 4.46 -4.09
N ALA A 171 -19.09 4.38 -3.63
CA ALA A 171 -19.74 5.45 -2.87
C ALA A 171 -19.02 5.72 -1.53
N ALA A 172 -18.65 4.68 -0.79
CA ALA A 172 -17.89 4.81 0.45
C ALA A 172 -16.52 5.47 0.23
N LYS A 173 -15.83 5.12 -0.86
CA LYS A 173 -14.55 5.73 -1.24
C LYS A 173 -14.68 7.20 -1.62
N LYS A 174 -15.73 7.56 -2.36
CA LYS A 174 -16.06 8.96 -2.67
C LYS A 174 -16.33 9.76 -1.38
N SER A 175 -17.09 9.20 -0.43
CA SER A 175 -17.34 9.83 0.87
C SER A 175 -16.04 10.07 1.64
N LEU A 176 -15.17 9.07 1.70
CA LEU A 176 -13.87 9.19 2.36
C LEU A 176 -13.03 10.36 1.79
N TYR A 177 -12.97 10.49 0.46
CA TYR A 177 -12.27 11.61 -0.17
C TYR A 177 -12.89 12.97 0.14
N LYS A 178 -14.22 13.06 0.18
CA LYS A 178 -14.93 14.29 0.61
C LYS A 178 -14.55 14.68 2.04
N ASP A 179 -14.51 13.70 2.95
CA ASP A 179 -14.16 13.96 4.34
C ASP A 179 -12.71 14.45 4.49
N PHE A 180 -11.75 13.85 3.79
CA PHE A 180 -10.39 14.34 3.76
C PHE A 180 -10.29 15.77 3.19
N LEU A 181 -11.00 16.07 2.10
CA LEU A 181 -11.01 17.41 1.52
C LEU A 181 -11.61 18.46 2.47
N LYS A 182 -12.67 18.11 3.22
CA LYS A 182 -13.24 18.97 4.27
C LYS A 182 -12.23 19.24 5.39
N MET A 183 -11.51 18.22 5.84
CA MET A 183 -10.49 18.37 6.89
C MET A 183 -9.39 19.37 6.51
N VAL A 184 -9.03 19.47 5.23
CA VAL A 184 -8.02 20.42 4.74
C VAL A 184 -8.59 21.75 4.25
N GLY A 185 -9.85 22.06 4.61
CA GLY A 185 -10.48 23.37 4.38
C GLY A 185 -11.06 23.57 2.98
N ASN A 186 -11.40 22.50 2.26
CA ASN A 186 -12.19 22.63 1.03
C ASN A 186 -13.69 22.68 1.36
N SER A 187 -14.43 23.60 0.69
CA SER A 187 -15.89 23.66 0.81
C SER A 187 -16.56 22.46 0.11
N GLU A 188 -17.79 22.11 0.51
CA GLU A 188 -18.58 21.04 -0.12
C GLU A 188 -18.82 21.23 -1.62
N THR A 189 -18.73 22.46 -2.10
CA THR A 189 -18.93 22.88 -3.49
C THR A 189 -17.67 22.77 -4.35
N SER A 190 -16.53 22.31 -3.83
CA SER A 190 -15.35 22.15 -4.67
C SER A 190 -15.54 21.01 -5.67
N ARG A 191 -15.43 21.36 -6.92
CA ARG A 191 -15.65 20.63 -8.20
C ARG A 191 -15.16 19.16 -8.31
N SER A 192 -14.87 18.46 -7.22
CA SER A 192 -14.50 17.05 -7.26
C SER A 192 -15.66 16.14 -7.69
N GLU A 193 -16.92 16.55 -7.49
CA GLU A 193 -18.08 15.78 -7.95
C GLU A 193 -18.28 15.86 -9.47
N GLU A 194 -18.04 17.01 -10.09
CA GLU A 194 -18.21 17.18 -11.53
C GLU A 194 -17.16 16.45 -12.37
N ARG A 195 -15.93 16.27 -11.86
CA ARG A 195 -14.88 15.57 -12.61
C ARG A 195 -15.03 14.05 -12.59
N PHE A 196 -15.52 13.48 -11.49
CA PHE A 196 -15.75 12.04 -11.41
C PHE A 196 -17.04 11.60 -12.12
N SER A 197 -18.08 12.43 -12.14
CA SER A 197 -19.29 12.12 -12.87
C SER A 197 -19.19 12.35 -14.38
N ARG A 198 -18.48 13.39 -14.84
CA ARG A 198 -18.26 13.63 -16.29
C ARG A 198 -17.45 12.54 -16.98
N ASN A 199 -16.52 11.89 -16.29
CA ASN A 199 -15.77 10.76 -16.88
C ASN A 199 -16.54 9.45 -16.90
N ALA A 200 -17.70 9.38 -16.22
CA ALA A 200 -18.60 8.22 -16.23
C ALA A 200 -19.79 8.38 -17.20
N GLU A 201 -19.99 9.58 -17.75
CA GLU A 201 -21.10 9.89 -18.67
C GLU A 201 -20.66 10.10 -20.14
N THR A 202 -19.35 9.97 -20.43
CA THR A 202 -18.79 10.21 -21.78
C THR A 202 -18.14 8.97 -22.41
N ASP A 203 -18.64 7.76 -22.09
CA ASP A 203 -18.36 6.55 -22.89
C ASP A 203 -19.68 5.81 -23.18
#